data_f63c2ebd650e0a79361113f4444afa40
#
_entry.id   f63c2ebd650e0a79361113f4444afa40
#
_cell.length_a   1.000
_cell.length_b   1.000
_cell.length_c   1.000
_cell.angle_alpha   90.00
_cell.angle_beta   90.00
_cell.angle_gamma   90.00
#
_symmetry.space_group_name_H-M   'P 1'
#
loop_
_entity.id
_entity.type
_entity.pdbx_description
1 polymer ?
#
loop_
_entity_poly.entity_id
_entity_poly.type
_entity_poly.pdbx_seq_one_letter_code
_entity_poly.pdbx_strand_id
1 'polypeptide(L)'
;LYHRSLEQGVDISMQAATKYIGGHSDIMFGTISANEKAWPLIAEGIRLLGVGAGPDDVFLALRGVRTLGVRLAQHHRSGLEMARWLA
;
A
#
# COMPACT_ATOMS: atom_id res chain seq x y z
N LEU A 1 7.54 -2.97 1.95
CA LEU A 1 8.90 -3.42 1.64
C LEU A 1 9.88 -3.06 2.76
N TYR A 2 10.02 -1.80 3.12
CA TYR A 2 11.02 -1.39 4.13
C TYR A 2 10.46 -1.42 5.54
N HIS A 3 9.23 -1.00 5.74
CA HIS A 3 8.55 -1.02 7.04
C HIS A 3 7.59 -2.22 7.10
N ARG A 4 7.80 -3.09 8.09
CA ARG A 4 7.01 -4.30 8.29
C ARG A 4 6.16 -4.16 9.56
N SER A 5 5.11 -3.36 9.46
CA SER A 5 4.31 -2.97 10.62
C SER A 5 3.71 -4.14 11.41
N LEU A 6 3.23 -5.19 10.73
CA LEU A 6 2.66 -6.37 11.39
C LEU A 6 3.72 -7.12 12.21
N GLU A 7 4.96 -7.19 11.75
CA GLU A 7 6.08 -7.80 12.48
C GLU A 7 6.50 -6.97 13.70
N GLN A 8 6.10 -5.70 13.75
CA GLN A 8 6.38 -4.77 14.84
C GLN A 8 5.22 -4.67 15.85
N GLY A 9 4.25 -5.58 15.78
CA GLY A 9 3.14 -5.67 16.73
C GLY A 9 1.90 -4.85 16.37
N VAL A 10 1.83 -4.30 15.16
CA VAL A 10 0.61 -3.66 14.65
C VAL A 10 -0.39 -4.73 14.23
N ASP A 11 -1.64 -4.62 14.67
CA ASP A 11 -2.69 -5.58 14.31
C ASP A 11 -3.26 -5.36 12.91
N ILE A 12 -3.33 -4.10 12.46
CA ILE A 12 -3.92 -3.71 11.17
C ILE A 12 -3.02 -2.67 10.50
N SER A 13 -2.70 -2.89 9.24
CA SER A 13 -1.96 -1.95 8.41
C SER A 13 -2.80 -1.57 7.19
N MET A 14 -3.05 -0.28 7.02
CA MET A 14 -3.78 0.27 5.88
C MET A 14 -2.86 1.08 4.99
N GLN A 15 -3.01 0.93 3.67
CA GLN A 15 -2.22 1.66 2.69
C GLN A 15 -3.12 2.31 1.65
N ALA A 16 -2.85 3.58 1.35
CA ALA A 16 -3.40 4.25 0.18
C ALA A 16 -2.66 3.76 -1.07
N ALA A 17 -3.09 2.62 -1.60
CA ALA A 17 -2.46 1.99 -2.77
C ALA A 17 -2.50 2.87 -4.03
N THR A 18 -3.38 3.89 -4.05
CA THR A 18 -3.40 5.00 -5.01
C THR A 18 -2.02 5.63 -5.23
N LYS A 19 -1.18 5.67 -4.19
CA LYS A 19 0.11 6.38 -4.21
C LYS A 19 1.23 5.44 -4.66
N TYR A 20 2.01 4.92 -3.74
CA TYR A 20 3.22 4.13 -4.05
C TYR A 20 2.93 2.80 -4.74
N ILE A 21 1.88 2.10 -4.36
CA ILE A 21 1.54 0.79 -4.92
C ILE A 21 1.10 0.95 -6.38
N GLY A 22 0.14 1.81 -6.67
CA GLY A 22 -0.28 2.12 -8.03
C GLY A 22 0.82 2.79 -8.83
N GLY A 23 1.35 3.89 -8.31
CA GLY A 23 2.56 4.56 -8.78
C GLY A 23 2.41 5.43 -10.04
N HIS A 24 1.21 5.57 -10.60
CA HIS A 24 0.98 6.23 -11.89
C HIS A 24 -0.17 7.25 -11.86
N SER A 25 -0.72 7.56 -10.68
CA SER A 25 -1.84 8.52 -10.51
C SER A 25 -3.09 8.20 -11.35
N ASP A 26 -3.32 6.94 -11.64
CA ASP A 26 -4.39 6.45 -12.52
C ASP A 26 -5.40 5.52 -11.82
N ILE A 27 -5.27 5.33 -10.50
CA ILE A 27 -6.19 4.53 -9.70
C ILE A 27 -6.53 5.21 -8.37
N MET A 28 -7.70 4.89 -7.85
CA MET A 28 -8.07 5.16 -6.47
C MET A 28 -8.28 3.82 -5.77
N PHE A 29 -7.34 3.42 -4.92
CA PHE A 29 -7.29 2.07 -4.38
C PHE A 29 -6.73 2.06 -2.96
N GLY A 30 -7.31 1.24 -2.09
CA GLY A 30 -6.83 1.01 -0.73
C GLY A 30 -6.52 -0.47 -0.50
N THR A 31 -5.58 -0.75 0.38
CA THR A 31 -5.30 -2.09 0.88
C THR A 31 -5.33 -2.12 2.39
N ILE A 32 -5.85 -3.21 2.94
CA ILE A 32 -5.83 -3.50 4.37
C ILE A 32 -5.15 -4.85 4.55
N SER A 33 -4.14 -4.89 5.40
CA SER A 33 -3.49 -6.10 5.88
C SER A 33 -3.73 -6.22 7.37
N ALA A 34 -4.07 -7.38 7.86
CA ALA A 34 -4.32 -7.63 9.27
C ALA A 34 -3.65 -8.93 9.71
N ASN A 35 -3.32 -9.01 11.00
CA ASN A 35 -2.88 -10.27 11.60
C ASN A 35 -4.07 -11.24 11.78
N GLU A 36 -3.78 -12.48 12.14
CA GLU A 36 -4.80 -13.52 12.30
C GLU A 36 -5.88 -13.17 13.34
N LYS A 37 -5.52 -12.40 14.37
CA LYS A 37 -6.44 -11.97 15.43
C LYS A 37 -7.45 -10.93 14.93
N ALA A 38 -7.00 -9.96 14.14
CA ALA A 38 -7.83 -8.85 13.66
C ALA A 38 -8.59 -9.20 12.38
N TRP A 39 -8.07 -10.13 11.56
CA TRP A 39 -8.63 -10.45 10.25
C TRP A 39 -10.12 -10.84 10.24
N PRO A 40 -10.64 -11.68 11.17
CA PRO A 40 -12.06 -12.05 11.13
C PRO A 40 -13.00 -10.85 11.20
N LEU A 41 -12.72 -9.88 12.06
CA LEU A 41 -13.52 -8.66 12.20
C LEU A 41 -13.44 -7.78 10.94
N ILE A 42 -12.25 -7.63 10.37
CA ILE A 42 -12.04 -6.85 9.15
C ILE A 42 -12.78 -7.50 7.96
N ALA A 43 -12.65 -8.80 7.78
CA ALA A 43 -13.30 -9.53 6.70
C ALA A 43 -14.84 -9.44 6.80
N GLU A 44 -15.39 -9.56 8.00
CA GLU A 44 -16.82 -9.41 8.22
C GLU A 44 -17.30 -7.98 7.96
N GLY A 45 -16.56 -6.97 8.40
CA GLY A 45 -16.87 -5.56 8.13
C GLY A 45 -16.88 -5.27 6.63
N ILE A 46 -15.87 -5.72 5.89
CA ILE A 46 -15.79 -5.57 4.44
C ILE A 46 -16.99 -6.22 3.76
N ARG A 47 -17.36 -7.44 4.19
CA ARG A 47 -18.51 -8.17 3.64
C ARG A 47 -19.84 -7.44 3.90
N LEU A 48 -20.05 -6.96 5.12
CA LEU A 48 -21.30 -6.28 5.53
C LEU A 48 -21.46 -4.92 4.83
N LEU A 49 -20.36 -4.19 4.65
CA LEU A 49 -20.38 -2.87 4.02
C LEU A 49 -20.35 -2.95 2.47
N GLY A 50 -20.15 -4.14 1.91
CA GLY A 50 -20.04 -4.32 0.46
C GLY A 50 -18.82 -3.59 -0.14
N VAL A 51 -17.78 -3.39 0.65
CA VAL A 51 -16.56 -2.72 0.18
C VAL A 51 -15.78 -3.65 -0.72
N GLY A 52 -15.49 -3.21 -1.93
CA GLY A 52 -14.73 -4.00 -2.90
C GLY A 52 -14.04 -3.09 -3.91
N ALA A 53 -13.09 -3.65 -4.64
CA ALA A 53 -12.36 -2.96 -5.71
C ALA A 53 -12.82 -3.49 -7.07
N GLY A 54 -12.89 -2.59 -8.05
CA GLY A 54 -13.14 -2.96 -9.44
C GLY A 54 -11.97 -3.79 -10.02
N PRO A 55 -12.23 -4.72 -10.95
CA PRO A 55 -11.18 -5.55 -11.53
C PRO A 55 -10.11 -4.74 -12.27
N ASP A 56 -10.48 -3.63 -12.88
CA ASP A 56 -9.54 -2.75 -13.58
C ASP A 56 -8.57 -2.06 -12.60
N ASP A 57 -9.07 -1.59 -11.45
CA ASP A 57 -8.23 -1.01 -10.40
C ASP A 57 -7.29 -2.05 -9.79
N VAL A 58 -7.76 -3.29 -9.61
CA VAL A 58 -6.93 -4.41 -9.14
C VAL A 58 -5.82 -4.72 -10.14
N PHE A 59 -6.14 -4.74 -11.44
CA PHE A 59 -5.14 -4.96 -12.50
C PHE A 59 -4.07 -3.85 -12.50
N LEU A 60 -4.49 -2.58 -12.43
CA LEU A 60 -3.58 -1.44 -12.41
C LEU A 60 -2.70 -1.42 -11.15
N ALA A 61 -3.27 -1.76 -9.99
CA ALA A 61 -2.51 -1.91 -8.75
C ALA A 61 -1.45 -3.02 -8.87
N LEU A 62 -1.82 -4.17 -9.44
CA LEU A 62 -0.89 -5.28 -9.67
C LEU A 62 0.24 -4.90 -10.63
N ARG A 63 -0.08 -4.13 -11.69
CA ARG A 63 0.91 -3.54 -12.59
C ARG A 63 1.91 -2.69 -11.81
N GLY A 64 1.42 -1.83 -10.92
CA GLY A 64 2.25 -0.95 -10.09
C GLY A 64 3.16 -1.74 -9.13
N VAL A 65 2.65 -2.79 -8.50
CA VAL A 65 3.43 -3.66 -7.59
C VAL A 65 4.67 -4.24 -8.28
N ARG A 66 4.58 -4.60 -9.55
CA ARG A 66 5.70 -5.18 -10.31
C ARG A 66 6.93 -4.26 -10.41
N THR A 67 6.73 -2.95 -10.33
CA THR A 67 7.81 -1.94 -10.37
C THR A 67 8.04 -1.27 -9.03
N LEU A 68 7.32 -1.66 -7.98
CA LEU A 68 7.37 -0.99 -6.67
C LEU A 68 8.79 -0.95 -6.09
N GLY A 69 9.53 -2.04 -6.17
CA GLY A 69 10.88 -2.13 -5.62
C GLY A 69 11.84 -1.11 -6.23
N VAL A 70 11.91 -1.05 -7.56
CA VAL A 70 12.80 -0.10 -8.26
C VAL A 70 12.38 1.35 -8.05
N ARG A 71 11.07 1.62 -7.99
CA ARG A 71 10.57 2.98 -7.73
C ARG A 71 10.89 3.44 -6.31
N LEU A 72 10.68 2.59 -5.31
CA LEU A 72 11.02 2.93 -3.92
C LEU A 72 12.53 3.14 -3.73
N ALA A 73 13.37 2.35 -4.36
CA ALA A 73 14.81 2.56 -4.34
C ALA A 73 15.21 3.92 -4.94
N GLN A 74 14.57 4.32 -6.04
CA GLN A 74 14.80 5.64 -6.63
C GLN A 74 14.28 6.76 -5.72
N HIS A 75 13.06 6.62 -5.18
CA HIS A 75 12.49 7.60 -4.24
C HIS A 75 13.36 7.80 -3.01
N HIS A 76 13.92 6.72 -2.47
CA HIS A 76 14.83 6.80 -1.32
C HIS A 76 16.06 7.64 -1.65
N ARG A 77 16.74 7.37 -2.78
CA ARG A 77 17.91 8.15 -3.22
C ARG A 77 17.57 9.62 -3.43
N SER A 78 16.55 9.89 -4.22
CA SER A 78 16.12 11.27 -4.53
C SER A 78 15.65 12.01 -3.26
N GLY A 79 14.97 11.35 -2.36
CA GLY A 79 14.52 11.93 -1.10
C GLY A 79 15.69 12.35 -0.20
N LEU A 80 16.72 11.51 -0.08
CA LEU A 80 17.92 11.84 0.68
C LEU A 80 18.73 12.99 0.03
N GLU A 81 18.84 12.97 -1.29
CA GLU A 81 19.50 14.04 -2.04
C GLU A 81 18.80 15.38 -1.85
N MET A 82 17.46 15.38 -2.00
CA MET A 82 16.65 16.58 -1.79
C MET A 82 16.76 17.09 -0.34
N ALA A 83 16.69 16.20 0.64
CA ALA A 83 16.81 16.59 2.05
C ALA A 83 18.16 17.24 2.35
N ARG A 84 19.25 16.72 1.79
CA ARG A 84 20.59 17.31 1.95
C ARG A 84 20.72 18.68 1.24
N TRP A 85 20.06 18.83 0.11
CA TRP A 85 20.07 20.11 -0.62
C TRP A 85 19.27 21.20 0.10
N LEU A 86 18.20 20.82 0.82
CA LEU A 86 17.37 21.76 1.58
C LEU A 86 17.93 22.11 2.98
N ALA A 87 18.85 21.30 3.52
CA ALA A 87 19.47 21.51 4.83
C ALA A 87 20.60 22.53 4.76
#